data_71b2e12540b573a9b9ec271f0b9d0238
#
_entry.id   71b2e12540b573a9b9ec271f0b9d0238
#
_cell.length_a   1.000
_cell.length_b   1.000
_cell.length_c   1.000
_cell.angle_alpha   90.00
_cell.angle_beta   90.00
_cell.angle_gamma   90.00
#
_symmetry.space_group_name_H-M   'P 1'
#
loop_
_entity.id
_entity.type
_entity.pdbx_description
1 polymer ?
#
loop_
_entity_poly.entity_id
_entity_poly.type
_entity_poly.pdbx_seq_one_letter_code
_entity_poly.pdbx_strand_id
1 'polypeptide(L)'
;MTTGTPAPLRDAEPAPTHGCLRCGTQIPLTDALCAACNPAGLEQPAASQAHGTVFGGIALAVVAMLVAATVLVGGVGPFDGRLVSATPTGGGVVLTLAVANAGRRDGQATCRVWDPAYLGNPPIETYVRTPTITAGETLTFTQRVVDLGTDPRTFAVDCSR
;
A
#
# COMPACT_ATOMS: atom_id res chain seq x y z
N MET A 1 15.73 -15.90 74.79
CA MET A 1 14.47 -15.20 74.46
C MET A 1 14.89 -13.91 73.71
N THR A 2 14.87 -13.93 72.40
CA THR A 2 15.24 -12.78 71.55
C THR A 2 13.95 -12.12 71.06
N THR A 3 13.64 -10.96 71.65
CA THR A 3 12.54 -10.09 71.22
C THR A 3 12.91 -9.42 69.89
N GLY A 4 12.36 -9.93 68.78
CA GLY A 4 12.48 -9.30 67.46
C GLY A 4 11.60 -8.05 67.39
N THR A 5 12.21 -6.90 67.12
CA THR A 5 11.53 -5.64 66.85
C THR A 5 10.74 -5.78 65.55
N PRO A 6 9.43 -5.47 65.55
CA PRO A 6 8.68 -5.46 64.22
C PRO A 6 9.22 -4.41 63.31
N ALA A 7 9.42 -4.80 62.05
CA ALA A 7 9.84 -3.90 60.99
C ALA A 7 8.76 -2.81 60.75
N PRO A 8 9.13 -1.55 60.47
CA PRO A 8 8.16 -0.50 60.15
C PRO A 8 7.35 -0.86 58.91
N LEU A 9 6.03 -0.72 59.03
CA LEU A 9 5.11 -0.81 57.89
C LEU A 9 5.55 0.23 56.84
N ARG A 10 5.96 -0.22 55.68
CA ARG A 10 6.18 0.66 54.53
C ARG A 10 4.84 1.33 54.24
N ASP A 11 4.82 2.66 54.27
CA ASP A 11 3.69 3.45 53.79
C ASP A 11 3.35 2.98 52.38
N ALA A 12 2.15 2.41 52.23
CA ALA A 12 1.69 1.96 50.94
C ALA A 12 1.58 3.18 49.98
N GLU A 13 2.40 3.19 48.97
CA GLU A 13 2.35 4.19 47.91
C GLU A 13 0.90 4.29 47.39
N PRO A 14 0.30 5.49 47.29
CA PRO A 14 -1.08 5.63 46.88
C PRO A 14 -1.28 5.04 45.50
N ALA A 15 -2.26 4.15 45.39
CA ALA A 15 -2.59 3.52 44.10
C ALA A 15 -2.89 4.59 43.04
N PRO A 16 -2.38 4.44 41.81
CA PRO A 16 -2.61 5.40 40.75
C PRO A 16 -4.11 5.54 40.45
N THR A 17 -4.58 6.78 40.31
CA THR A 17 -5.98 7.12 40.07
C THR A 17 -6.14 7.94 38.79
N HIS A 18 -7.35 7.98 38.27
CA HIS A 18 -7.76 8.87 37.18
C HIS A 18 -9.16 9.45 37.39
N GLY A 19 -9.53 10.47 36.63
CA GLY A 19 -10.86 11.09 36.75
C GLY A 19 -11.96 10.22 36.11
N CYS A 20 -13.08 10.07 36.80
CA CYS A 20 -14.30 9.48 36.26
C CYS A 20 -14.69 10.17 34.93
N LEU A 21 -14.95 9.39 33.89
CA LEU A 21 -15.23 9.91 32.53
C LEU A 21 -16.47 10.79 32.46
N ARG A 22 -17.38 10.75 33.45
CA ARG A 22 -18.62 11.51 33.47
C ARG A 22 -18.57 12.74 34.38
N CYS A 23 -17.95 12.64 35.57
CA CYS A 23 -17.98 13.70 36.58
C CYS A 23 -16.60 14.16 37.04
N GLY A 24 -15.51 13.54 36.61
CA GLY A 24 -14.13 13.92 36.96
C GLY A 24 -13.67 13.47 38.35
N THR A 25 -14.51 12.84 39.20
CA THR A 25 -14.11 12.34 40.52
C THR A 25 -12.99 11.33 40.38
N GLN A 26 -11.95 11.42 41.22
CA GLN A 26 -10.82 10.49 41.20
C GLN A 26 -11.26 9.08 41.58
N ILE A 27 -10.94 8.11 40.72
CA ILE A 27 -11.28 6.69 40.86
C ILE A 27 -10.07 5.83 40.52
N PRO A 28 -10.04 4.55 40.94
CA PRO A 28 -9.00 3.60 40.53
C PRO A 28 -8.89 3.48 39.01
N LEU A 29 -7.69 3.17 38.53
CA LEU A 29 -7.46 2.96 37.06
C LEU A 29 -8.28 1.80 36.46
N THR A 30 -8.77 0.89 37.33
CA THR A 30 -9.60 -0.26 36.93
C THR A 30 -11.01 0.14 36.54
N ASP A 31 -11.50 1.32 36.98
CA ASP A 31 -12.87 1.74 36.82
C ASP A 31 -12.96 2.92 35.85
N ALA A 32 -13.93 2.94 34.94
CA ALA A 32 -14.18 4.07 34.05
C ALA A 32 -15.17 5.09 34.62
N LEU A 33 -16.07 4.66 35.49
CA LEU A 33 -17.09 5.49 36.15
C LEU A 33 -17.09 5.28 37.63
N CYS A 34 -17.31 6.33 38.41
CA CYS A 34 -17.52 6.23 39.87
C CYS A 34 -18.89 5.60 40.20
N ALA A 35 -19.07 5.18 41.46
CA ALA A 35 -20.31 4.57 41.92
C ALA A 35 -21.56 5.45 41.67
N ALA A 36 -21.42 6.76 41.81
CA ALA A 36 -22.54 7.70 41.53
C ALA A 36 -22.91 7.76 40.04
N CYS A 37 -21.97 7.54 39.15
CA CYS A 37 -22.18 7.53 37.71
C CYS A 37 -22.53 6.15 37.13
N ASN A 38 -22.31 5.07 37.93
CA ASN A 38 -22.66 3.70 37.62
C ASN A 38 -23.54 3.09 38.74
N PRO A 39 -24.74 3.62 38.97
CA PRO A 39 -25.59 3.18 40.07
C PRO A 39 -26.05 1.72 39.98
N ALA A 40 -26.01 1.14 38.78
CA ALA A 40 -26.35 -0.26 38.52
C ALA A 40 -25.18 -1.24 38.79
N GLY A 41 -23.99 -0.72 39.12
CA GLY A 41 -22.79 -1.54 39.39
C GLY A 41 -22.38 -2.43 38.23
N LEU A 42 -22.62 -1.99 37.01
CA LEU A 42 -22.28 -2.78 35.81
C LEU A 42 -20.74 -2.90 35.69
N GLU A 43 -20.27 -4.10 35.41
CA GLU A 43 -18.85 -4.32 35.10
C GLU A 43 -18.42 -3.43 33.94
N GLN A 44 -17.33 -2.70 34.15
CA GLN A 44 -16.81 -1.75 33.16
C GLN A 44 -15.44 -2.24 32.68
N PRO A 45 -15.21 -2.26 31.37
CA PRO A 45 -13.87 -2.51 30.88
C PRO A 45 -12.96 -1.36 31.34
N ALA A 46 -11.76 -1.69 31.85
CA ALA A 46 -10.77 -0.69 32.20
C ALA A 46 -10.48 0.21 30.97
N ALA A 47 -10.29 1.53 31.20
CA ALA A 47 -10.03 2.48 30.12
C ALA A 47 -8.85 2.05 29.21
N SER A 48 -7.82 1.42 29.79
CA SER A 48 -6.68 0.83 29.07
C SER A 48 -7.08 -0.33 28.14
N GLN A 49 -8.05 -1.16 28.56
CA GLN A 49 -8.52 -2.30 27.74
C GLN A 49 -9.38 -1.81 26.57
N ALA A 50 -10.22 -0.80 26.79
CA ALA A 50 -11.02 -0.20 25.70
C ALA A 50 -10.12 0.40 24.61
N HIS A 51 -9.07 1.12 24.99
CA HIS A 51 -8.10 1.65 24.04
C HIS A 51 -7.34 0.55 23.29
N GLY A 52 -6.90 -0.49 24.03
CA GLY A 52 -6.18 -1.64 23.44
C GLY A 52 -7.02 -2.38 22.39
N THR A 53 -8.29 -2.62 22.65
CA THR A 53 -9.18 -3.30 21.69
C THR A 53 -9.49 -2.46 20.46
N VAL A 54 -9.68 -1.15 20.62
CA VAL A 54 -9.91 -0.23 19.49
C VAL A 54 -8.67 -0.14 18.61
N PHE A 55 -7.49 0.09 19.19
CA PHE A 55 -6.25 0.14 18.43
C PHE A 55 -5.90 -1.19 17.76
N GLY A 56 -6.10 -2.31 18.47
CA GLY A 56 -5.91 -3.65 17.92
C GLY A 56 -6.86 -3.94 16.75
N GLY A 57 -8.11 -3.53 16.86
CA GLY A 57 -9.10 -3.66 15.79
C GLY A 57 -8.75 -2.84 14.55
N ILE A 58 -8.33 -1.58 14.74
CA ILE A 58 -7.87 -0.72 13.64
C ILE A 58 -6.63 -1.31 12.97
N ALA A 59 -5.63 -1.73 13.74
CA ALA A 59 -4.41 -2.34 13.20
C ALA A 59 -4.72 -3.59 12.37
N LEU A 60 -5.58 -4.48 12.87
CA LEU A 60 -6.01 -5.67 12.16
C LEU A 60 -6.75 -5.32 10.85
N ALA A 61 -7.65 -4.34 10.88
CA ALA A 61 -8.37 -3.89 9.69
C ALA A 61 -7.42 -3.32 8.63
N VAL A 62 -6.42 -2.53 9.04
CA VAL A 62 -5.40 -1.99 8.12
C VAL A 62 -4.58 -3.13 7.51
N VAL A 63 -4.10 -4.09 8.30
CA VAL A 63 -3.36 -5.25 7.80
C VAL A 63 -4.22 -6.07 6.83
N ALA A 64 -5.48 -6.35 7.18
CA ALA A 64 -6.39 -7.08 6.31
C ALA A 64 -6.62 -6.35 4.97
N MET A 65 -6.75 -5.03 5.01
CA MET A 65 -6.92 -4.19 3.82
C MET A 65 -5.66 -4.19 2.94
N LEU A 66 -4.46 -4.12 3.54
CA LEU A 66 -3.20 -4.22 2.82
C LEU A 66 -3.04 -5.60 2.15
N VAL A 67 -3.33 -6.69 2.87
CA VAL A 67 -3.29 -8.04 2.30
C VAL A 67 -4.31 -8.18 1.17
N ALA A 68 -5.54 -7.71 1.35
CA ALA A 68 -6.54 -7.72 0.29
C ALA A 68 -6.09 -6.91 -0.93
N ALA A 69 -5.51 -5.73 -0.73
CA ALA A 69 -4.97 -4.92 -1.82
C ALA A 69 -3.84 -5.64 -2.58
N THR A 70 -2.91 -6.30 -1.89
CA THR A 70 -1.83 -7.07 -2.54
C THR A 70 -2.35 -8.27 -3.31
N VAL A 71 -3.39 -8.95 -2.81
CA VAL A 71 -4.00 -10.09 -3.49
C VAL A 71 -4.86 -9.68 -4.69
N LEU A 72 -5.61 -8.58 -4.57
CA LEU A 72 -6.51 -8.10 -5.62
C LEU A 72 -5.77 -7.33 -6.73
N VAL A 73 -4.78 -6.54 -6.34
CA VAL A 73 -4.00 -5.69 -7.26
C VAL A 73 -2.74 -6.40 -7.75
N GLY A 74 -2.16 -7.29 -6.93
CA GLY A 74 -1.01 -8.11 -7.30
C GLY A 74 -1.41 -9.21 -8.28
N GLY A 75 -0.59 -9.43 -9.28
CA GLY A 75 -0.75 -10.54 -10.22
C GLY A 75 -0.84 -10.15 -11.68
N VAL A 76 -1.11 -8.88 -12.00
CA VAL A 76 -0.93 -8.34 -13.37
C VAL A 76 0.45 -7.70 -13.45
N GLY A 77 1.29 -8.15 -14.39
CA GLY A 77 2.68 -7.71 -14.50
C GLY A 77 3.60 -8.27 -13.39
N PRO A 78 4.88 -7.93 -13.34
CA PRO A 78 5.50 -6.90 -14.19
C PRO A 78 5.47 -7.23 -15.68
N PHE A 79 5.54 -6.18 -16.49
CA PHE A 79 5.64 -6.29 -17.94
C PHE A 79 7.07 -5.99 -18.37
N ASP A 80 7.62 -6.82 -19.28
CA ASP A 80 8.91 -6.60 -19.91
C ASP A 80 8.72 -6.37 -21.40
N GLY A 81 9.00 -5.16 -21.83
CA GLY A 81 8.82 -4.71 -23.21
C GLY A 81 10.12 -4.56 -23.97
N ARG A 82 10.16 -5.08 -25.20
CA ARG A 82 11.29 -4.88 -26.11
C ARG A 82 10.83 -4.46 -27.50
N LEU A 83 11.61 -3.61 -28.11
CA LEU A 83 11.45 -3.26 -29.52
C LEU A 83 12.03 -4.38 -30.40
N VAL A 84 11.21 -4.95 -31.27
CA VAL A 84 11.63 -5.95 -32.27
C VAL A 84 12.07 -5.25 -33.54
N SER A 85 11.26 -4.26 -34.01
CA SER A 85 11.61 -3.45 -35.16
C SER A 85 10.89 -2.11 -35.14
N ALA A 86 11.49 -1.12 -35.79
CA ALA A 86 10.90 0.18 -36.06
C ALA A 86 11.13 0.51 -37.55
N THR A 87 10.07 0.60 -38.34
CA THR A 87 10.15 0.86 -39.76
C THR A 87 9.52 2.20 -40.08
N PRO A 88 10.29 3.20 -40.55
CA PRO A 88 9.76 4.47 -41.00
C PRO A 88 8.81 4.28 -42.20
N THR A 89 7.74 5.03 -42.21
CA THR A 89 6.75 5.07 -43.31
C THR A 89 6.41 6.51 -43.65
N GLY A 90 5.80 6.75 -44.81
CA GLY A 90 5.45 8.10 -45.24
C GLY A 90 4.49 8.90 -44.33
N GLY A 91 4.15 8.37 -43.16
CA GLY A 91 3.25 9.04 -42.18
C GLY A 91 3.48 8.55 -40.75
N GLY A 92 4.75 8.32 -40.36
CA GLY A 92 5.14 7.91 -39.04
C GLY A 92 6.02 6.68 -39.04
N VAL A 93 6.07 5.97 -37.92
CA VAL A 93 6.87 4.74 -37.70
C VAL A 93 5.94 3.58 -37.41
N VAL A 94 6.18 2.45 -38.02
CA VAL A 94 5.55 1.17 -37.65
C VAL A 94 6.47 0.45 -36.66
N LEU A 95 6.01 0.32 -35.42
CA LEU A 95 6.70 -0.34 -34.35
C LEU A 95 6.21 -1.78 -34.22
N THR A 96 7.14 -2.72 -34.12
CA THR A 96 6.82 -4.08 -33.67
C THR A 96 7.40 -4.26 -32.27
N LEU A 97 6.52 -4.50 -31.31
CA LEU A 97 6.87 -4.66 -29.89
C LEU A 97 6.61 -6.10 -29.46
N ALA A 98 7.51 -6.66 -28.67
CA ALA A 98 7.27 -7.89 -27.93
C ALA A 98 7.20 -7.56 -26.45
N VAL A 99 6.07 -7.88 -25.80
CA VAL A 99 5.82 -7.58 -24.39
C VAL A 99 5.47 -8.86 -23.66
N ALA A 100 6.24 -9.18 -22.63
CA ALA A 100 6.00 -10.30 -21.74
C ALA A 100 5.21 -9.86 -20.51
N ASN A 101 4.23 -10.65 -20.12
CA ASN A 101 3.51 -10.50 -18.85
C ASN A 101 4.05 -11.55 -17.87
N ALA A 102 4.97 -11.17 -16.99
CA ALA A 102 5.51 -12.06 -15.96
C ALA A 102 4.54 -12.23 -14.75
N GLY A 103 3.34 -11.69 -14.83
CA GLY A 103 2.30 -11.81 -13.82
C GLY A 103 1.58 -13.16 -13.84
N ARG A 104 0.64 -13.29 -12.92
CA ARG A 104 -0.21 -14.49 -12.77
C ARG A 104 -1.64 -14.26 -13.30
N ARG A 105 -1.93 -13.09 -13.82
CA ARG A 105 -3.22 -12.71 -14.39
C ARG A 105 -3.02 -12.03 -15.72
N ASP A 106 -3.97 -12.20 -16.59
CA ASP A 106 -4.04 -11.49 -17.86
C ASP A 106 -4.11 -9.98 -17.62
N GLY A 107 -3.46 -9.22 -18.47
CA GLY A 107 -3.44 -7.77 -18.30
C GLY A 107 -2.96 -7.03 -19.53
N GLN A 108 -3.01 -5.71 -19.44
CA GLN A 108 -2.54 -4.79 -20.47
C GLN A 108 -1.44 -3.92 -19.86
N ALA A 109 -0.47 -3.55 -20.70
CA ALA A 109 0.58 -2.61 -20.35
C ALA A 109 0.45 -1.34 -21.18
N THR A 110 1.01 -0.26 -20.65
CA THR A 110 1.31 0.96 -21.42
C THR A 110 2.82 1.02 -21.63
N CYS A 111 3.26 0.97 -22.85
CA CYS A 111 4.66 1.05 -23.22
C CYS A 111 5.02 2.47 -23.63
N ARG A 112 5.95 3.08 -22.94
CA ARG A 112 6.61 4.31 -23.37
C ARG A 112 7.69 3.93 -24.38
N VAL A 113 7.67 4.54 -25.54
CA VAL A 113 8.67 4.40 -26.59
C VAL A 113 9.27 5.78 -26.85
N TRP A 114 10.59 5.90 -26.75
CA TRP A 114 11.25 7.20 -26.88
C TRP A 114 12.60 7.08 -27.59
N ASP A 115 13.08 8.20 -28.11
CA ASP A 115 14.43 8.32 -28.64
C ASP A 115 15.41 8.72 -27.52
N PRO A 116 16.27 7.80 -27.02
CA PRO A 116 17.18 8.11 -25.94
C PRO A 116 18.33 9.04 -26.36
N ALA A 117 18.58 9.21 -27.63
CA ALA A 117 19.62 10.10 -28.16
C ALA A 117 19.13 11.53 -28.36
N TYR A 118 17.81 11.76 -28.35
CA TYR A 118 17.24 13.09 -28.55
C TYR A 118 17.15 13.85 -27.22
N LEU A 119 17.92 14.94 -27.12
CA LEU A 119 18.00 15.79 -25.93
C LEU A 119 17.14 17.07 -26.02
N GLY A 120 16.26 17.16 -27.01
CA GLY A 120 15.38 18.31 -27.18
C GLY A 120 14.19 18.31 -26.23
N ASN A 121 13.53 19.47 -26.14
CA ASN A 121 12.31 19.63 -25.36
C ASN A 121 11.20 20.22 -26.27
N PRO A 122 10.05 19.53 -26.44
CA PRO A 122 9.63 18.28 -25.78
C PRO A 122 10.42 17.05 -26.26
N PRO A 123 10.49 15.98 -25.45
CA PRO A 123 11.12 14.72 -25.86
C PRO A 123 10.35 14.08 -27.02
N ILE A 124 11.07 13.32 -27.86
CA ILE A 124 10.43 12.50 -28.89
C ILE A 124 10.02 11.18 -28.24
N GLU A 125 8.75 11.06 -27.88
CA GLU A 125 8.20 9.90 -27.23
C GLU A 125 6.74 9.66 -27.61
N THR A 126 6.29 8.42 -27.42
CA THR A 126 4.89 8.04 -27.57
C THR A 126 4.53 6.96 -26.57
N TYR A 127 3.24 6.81 -26.30
CA TYR A 127 2.70 5.78 -25.41
C TYR A 127 1.82 4.84 -26.22
N VAL A 128 2.16 3.56 -26.16
CA VAL A 128 1.46 2.48 -26.89
C VAL A 128 0.82 1.55 -25.87
N ARG A 129 -0.49 1.38 -25.96
CA ARG A 129 -1.20 0.43 -25.11
C ARG A 129 -1.22 -0.93 -25.77
N THR A 130 -0.87 -1.97 -25.01
CA THR A 130 -0.88 -3.35 -25.53
C THR A 130 -2.30 -3.90 -25.60
N PRO A 131 -2.56 -4.88 -26.45
CA PRO A 131 -3.68 -5.79 -26.27
C PRO A 131 -3.54 -6.53 -24.91
N THR A 132 -4.58 -7.28 -24.51
CA THR A 132 -4.50 -8.13 -23.33
C THR A 132 -3.47 -9.24 -23.56
N ILE A 133 -2.56 -9.38 -22.62
CA ILE A 133 -1.47 -10.38 -22.63
C ILE A 133 -1.79 -11.40 -21.55
N THR A 134 -1.88 -12.67 -21.94
CA THR A 134 -2.11 -13.77 -21.01
C THR A 134 -0.98 -13.87 -19.99
N ALA A 135 -1.34 -14.32 -18.79
CA ALA A 135 -0.37 -14.53 -17.70
C ALA A 135 0.77 -15.46 -18.13
N GLY A 136 2.01 -15.04 -17.91
CA GLY A 136 3.21 -15.78 -18.28
C GLY A 136 3.56 -15.82 -19.76
N GLU A 137 2.78 -15.16 -20.63
CA GLU A 137 3.00 -15.16 -22.07
C GLU A 137 3.70 -13.89 -22.57
N THR A 138 4.26 -14.00 -23.77
CA THR A 138 4.81 -12.88 -24.53
C THR A 138 3.97 -12.65 -25.77
N LEU A 139 3.45 -11.44 -25.93
CA LEU A 139 2.71 -11.02 -27.10
C LEU A 139 3.58 -10.14 -27.99
N THR A 140 3.65 -10.47 -29.29
CA THR A 140 4.25 -9.60 -30.31
C THR A 140 3.14 -8.96 -31.12
N PHE A 141 3.16 -7.64 -31.21
CA PHE A 141 2.16 -6.89 -31.96
C PHE A 141 2.79 -5.71 -32.69
N THR A 142 2.08 -5.20 -33.67
CA THR A 142 2.53 -4.08 -34.51
C THR A 142 1.60 -2.90 -34.34
N GLN A 143 2.17 -1.71 -34.13
CA GLN A 143 1.44 -0.47 -33.97
C GLN A 143 2.08 0.64 -34.83
N ARG A 144 1.25 1.38 -35.55
CA ARG A 144 1.69 2.59 -36.26
C ARG A 144 1.56 3.79 -35.30
N VAL A 145 2.62 4.60 -35.23
CA VAL A 145 2.69 5.82 -34.45
C VAL A 145 3.19 6.97 -35.31
N VAL A 146 2.65 8.16 -35.13
CA VAL A 146 2.99 9.36 -35.89
C VAL A 146 3.90 10.32 -35.13
N ASP A 147 3.88 10.24 -33.81
CA ASP A 147 4.55 11.19 -32.90
C ASP A 147 6.08 11.03 -32.88
N LEU A 148 6.60 9.91 -33.36
CA LEU A 148 8.03 9.60 -33.40
C LEU A 148 8.76 10.16 -34.62
N GLY A 149 8.03 10.85 -35.51
CA GLY A 149 8.56 11.34 -36.77
C GLY A 149 8.73 10.27 -37.85
N THR A 150 9.48 10.56 -38.90
CA THR A 150 9.70 9.66 -40.05
C THR A 150 11.17 9.29 -40.24
N ASP A 151 12.07 9.84 -39.41
CA ASP A 151 13.50 9.57 -39.54
C ASP A 151 13.86 8.22 -38.95
N PRO A 152 14.84 7.50 -39.51
CA PRO A 152 15.34 6.27 -38.91
C PRO A 152 16.06 6.58 -37.59
N ARG A 153 15.57 6.05 -36.51
CA ARG A 153 16.09 6.27 -35.13
C ARG A 153 16.12 4.97 -34.34
N THR A 154 16.93 4.97 -33.31
CA THR A 154 16.92 3.89 -32.31
C THR A 154 15.98 4.30 -31.19
N PHE A 155 14.99 3.47 -30.89
CA PHE A 155 14.05 3.71 -29.82
C PHE A 155 14.30 2.78 -28.63
N ALA A 156 14.14 3.32 -27.45
CA ALA A 156 14.05 2.55 -26.21
C ALA A 156 12.57 2.31 -25.86
N VAL A 157 12.31 1.24 -25.11
CA VAL A 157 10.96 0.84 -24.69
C VAL A 157 10.98 0.51 -23.22
N ASP A 158 10.00 1.02 -22.49
CA ASP A 158 9.71 0.65 -21.11
C ASP A 158 8.20 0.43 -20.98
N CYS A 159 7.80 -0.71 -20.41
CA CYS A 159 6.40 -1.07 -20.28
C CYS A 159 6.00 -1.16 -18.81
N SER A 160 4.96 -0.44 -18.45
CA SER A 160 4.38 -0.43 -17.11
C SER A 160 2.88 -0.72 -17.15
N ARG A 161 2.33 -0.94 -15.99
CA ARG A 161 0.90 -1.14 -15.80
C ARG A 161 0.13 0.16 -15.91
#